data_f178933e8da40fb33c88c3fcc1a0b913
#
_entry.id   f178933e8da40fb33c88c3fcc1a0b913
#
_cell.length_a   1.000
_cell.length_b   1.000
_cell.length_c   1.000
_cell.angle_alpha   90.00
_cell.angle_beta   90.00
_cell.angle_gamma   90.00
#
_symmetry.space_group_name_H-M   'P 1'
#
loop_
_entity.id
_entity.type
_entity.pdbx_description
1 polymer ?
#
loop_
_entity_poly.entity_id
_entity_poly.type
_entity_poly.pdbx_seq_one_letter_code
_entity_poly.pdbx_strand_id
1 'polypeptide(L)'
;WFIALGASAQAEAVRILAFGDSLTAGYGLAQGEGFVPALERELRARGHDVTVIDGGVSGDTTAGGLARLDWSLGERVDAAIVELGANDALRGLPPEEARANLDAILEKLADRGIPVLLAGMRSPPNLGPEYRAAFEPIYPDLAEKHDALLYPFFLDGVAADASLNQPDGIHPTAEGVQ
;
A
#
# COMPACT_ATOMS: atom_id res chain seq x y z
N TRP A 1 -4.38 48.30 -26.49
CA TRP A 1 -3.70 47.51 -25.46
C TRP A 1 -4.59 46.30 -25.16
N PHE A 2 -4.16 45.14 -25.67
CA PHE A 2 -4.76 43.85 -25.30
C PHE A 2 -4.00 43.31 -24.09
N ILE A 3 -4.68 43.19 -22.96
CA ILE A 3 -4.17 42.44 -21.80
C ILE A 3 -4.47 40.97 -22.09
N ALA A 4 -3.47 40.17 -22.43
CA ALA A 4 -3.61 38.73 -22.47
C ALA A 4 -3.69 38.24 -21.03
N LEU A 5 -4.88 37.85 -20.57
CA LEU A 5 -5.06 37.03 -19.35
C LEU A 5 -4.43 35.66 -19.67
N GLY A 6 -3.22 35.42 -19.15
CA GLY A 6 -2.66 34.09 -19.11
C GLY A 6 -3.51 33.23 -18.21
N ALA A 7 -4.25 32.27 -18.78
CA ALA A 7 -4.85 31.21 -18.02
C ALA A 7 -3.71 30.39 -17.38
N SER A 8 -3.54 30.50 -16.06
CA SER A 8 -2.68 29.55 -15.33
C SER A 8 -3.27 28.17 -15.50
N ALA A 9 -2.60 27.29 -16.23
CA ALA A 9 -2.96 25.89 -16.23
C ALA A 9 -2.85 25.41 -14.78
N GLN A 10 -3.98 25.09 -14.16
CA GLN A 10 -4.00 24.48 -12.84
C GLN A 10 -3.35 23.11 -12.99
N ALA A 11 -2.28 22.85 -12.24
CA ALA A 11 -1.67 21.53 -12.25
C ALA A 11 -2.74 20.51 -11.86
N GLU A 12 -2.82 19.42 -12.62
CA GLU A 12 -3.76 18.34 -12.26
C GLU A 12 -3.32 17.70 -10.96
N ALA A 13 -4.30 17.29 -10.13
CA ALA A 13 -4.06 16.58 -8.87
C ALA A 13 -3.19 15.34 -9.09
N VAL A 14 -2.24 15.12 -8.19
CA VAL A 14 -1.39 13.91 -8.21
C VAL A 14 -2.26 12.69 -7.88
N ARG A 15 -2.19 11.66 -8.70
CA ARG A 15 -2.98 10.44 -8.55
C ARG A 15 -2.12 9.33 -7.94
N ILE A 16 -2.41 8.96 -6.70
CA ILE A 16 -1.69 7.93 -5.94
C ILE A 16 -2.54 6.66 -5.91
N LEU A 17 -2.03 5.57 -6.46
CA LEU A 17 -2.66 4.26 -6.31
C LEU A 17 -2.25 3.64 -4.96
N ALA A 18 -3.19 3.44 -4.06
CA ALA A 18 -3.00 2.59 -2.88
C ALA A 18 -3.34 1.15 -3.29
N PHE A 19 -2.32 0.35 -3.54
CA PHE A 19 -2.42 -1.00 -4.06
C PHE A 19 -2.10 -2.01 -2.98
N GLY A 20 -3.12 -2.75 -2.51
CA GLY A 20 -2.98 -3.60 -1.34
C GLY A 20 -4.10 -4.60 -1.15
N ASP A 21 -4.20 -5.10 0.06
CA ASP A 21 -5.18 -6.10 0.45
C ASP A 21 -6.35 -5.52 1.28
N SER A 22 -6.80 -6.23 2.31
CA SER A 22 -7.89 -5.79 3.19
C SER A 22 -7.55 -4.56 4.02
N LEU A 23 -6.28 -4.34 4.34
CA LEU A 23 -5.81 -3.18 5.10
C LEU A 23 -5.97 -1.90 4.27
N THR A 24 -5.62 -1.97 2.99
CA THR A 24 -5.84 -0.89 2.03
C THR A 24 -7.34 -0.68 1.76
N ALA A 25 -8.10 -1.76 1.51
CA ALA A 25 -9.54 -1.70 1.22
C ALA A 25 -10.41 -1.20 2.39
N GLY A 26 -9.87 -1.16 3.62
CA GLY A 26 -10.62 -0.76 4.80
C GLY A 26 -11.67 -1.79 5.24
N TYR A 27 -11.27 -3.07 5.25
CA TYR A 27 -12.15 -4.18 5.63
C TYR A 27 -12.84 -3.95 6.98
N GLY A 28 -14.16 -4.15 7.03
CA GLY A 28 -14.96 -4.03 8.25
C GLY A 28 -15.26 -2.59 8.70
N LEU A 29 -14.77 -1.58 7.98
CA LEU A 29 -14.98 -0.16 8.30
C LEU A 29 -16.14 0.42 7.50
N ALA A 30 -16.75 1.48 8.03
CA ALA A 30 -17.74 2.25 7.30
C ALA A 30 -17.09 3.05 6.16
N GLN A 31 -17.91 3.43 5.18
CA GLN A 31 -17.45 4.24 4.06
C GLN A 31 -16.79 5.55 4.56
N GLY A 32 -15.57 5.81 4.12
CA GLY A 32 -14.81 7.00 4.50
C GLY A 32 -13.92 6.85 5.74
N GLU A 33 -13.94 5.70 6.42
CA GLU A 33 -13.13 5.43 7.62
C GLU A 33 -11.86 4.62 7.34
N GLY A 34 -11.74 4.03 6.13
CA GLY A 34 -10.58 3.23 5.74
C GLY A 34 -9.33 4.05 5.44
N PHE A 35 -8.23 3.33 5.18
CA PHE A 35 -6.90 3.91 4.92
C PHE A 35 -6.91 4.90 3.76
N VAL A 36 -7.50 4.55 2.62
CA VAL A 36 -7.48 5.38 1.40
C VAL A 36 -8.10 6.75 1.63
N PRO A 37 -9.35 6.86 2.12
CA PRO A 37 -9.95 8.17 2.38
C PRO A 37 -9.28 8.92 3.55
N ALA A 38 -8.71 8.23 4.53
CA ALA A 38 -7.96 8.85 5.62
C ALA A 38 -6.68 9.52 5.10
N LEU A 39 -5.91 8.78 4.29
CA LEU A 39 -4.68 9.28 3.68
C LEU A 39 -4.96 10.50 2.76
N GLU A 40 -6.00 10.41 1.93
CA GLU A 40 -6.36 11.54 1.05
C GLU A 40 -6.71 12.79 1.86
N ARG A 41 -7.52 12.65 2.91
CA ARG A 41 -7.88 13.79 3.80
C ARG A 41 -6.65 14.41 4.43
N GLU A 42 -5.73 13.59 4.95
CA GLU A 42 -4.53 14.07 5.64
C GLU A 42 -3.55 14.78 4.68
N LEU A 43 -3.34 14.22 3.50
CA LEU A 43 -2.50 14.85 2.48
C LEU A 43 -3.10 16.19 2.01
N ARG A 44 -4.42 16.25 1.80
CA ARG A 44 -5.10 17.50 1.43
C ARG A 44 -5.08 18.54 2.56
N ALA A 45 -5.23 18.11 3.80
CA ALA A 45 -5.12 18.99 4.97
C ALA A 45 -3.72 19.61 5.09
N ARG A 46 -2.69 18.92 4.61
CA ARG A 46 -1.30 19.43 4.52
C ARG A 46 -1.04 20.26 3.26
N GLY A 47 -2.04 20.50 2.44
CA GLY A 47 -1.95 21.37 1.26
C GLY A 47 -1.52 20.69 -0.02
N HIS A 48 -1.51 19.35 -0.07
CA HIS A 48 -1.22 18.59 -1.28
C HIS A 48 -2.51 18.42 -2.11
N ASP A 49 -2.45 18.73 -3.40
CA ASP A 49 -3.54 18.44 -4.33
C ASP A 49 -3.38 17.01 -4.86
N VAL A 50 -4.07 16.08 -4.21
CA VAL A 50 -3.96 14.65 -4.49
C VAL A 50 -5.32 13.98 -4.60
N THR A 51 -5.36 12.88 -5.34
CA THR A 51 -6.43 11.88 -5.31
C THR A 51 -5.80 10.52 -4.99
N VAL A 52 -6.30 9.85 -3.96
CA VAL A 52 -5.85 8.50 -3.63
C VAL A 52 -6.85 7.49 -4.19
N ILE A 53 -6.37 6.65 -5.10
CA ILE A 53 -7.16 5.62 -5.77
C ILE A 53 -7.13 4.35 -4.93
N ASP A 54 -8.29 3.82 -4.59
CA ASP A 54 -8.39 2.56 -3.88
C ASP A 54 -8.14 1.38 -4.83
N GLY A 55 -7.03 0.70 -4.61
CA GLY A 55 -6.63 -0.53 -5.26
C GLY A 55 -6.55 -1.70 -4.27
N GLY A 56 -7.24 -1.62 -3.13
CA GLY A 56 -7.30 -2.68 -2.13
C GLY A 56 -8.28 -3.79 -2.53
N VAL A 57 -7.87 -5.04 -2.34
CA VAL A 57 -8.73 -6.23 -2.51
C VAL A 57 -8.56 -7.16 -1.33
N SER A 58 -9.61 -7.26 -0.49
CA SER A 58 -9.54 -8.07 0.73
C SER A 58 -9.19 -9.52 0.46
N GLY A 59 -8.20 -10.03 1.19
CA GLY A 59 -7.71 -11.39 1.05
C GLY A 59 -6.65 -11.60 -0.05
N ASP A 60 -6.27 -10.56 -0.77
CA ASP A 60 -5.25 -10.69 -1.81
C ASP A 60 -3.89 -11.09 -1.22
N THR A 61 -3.24 -12.01 -1.91
CA THR A 61 -1.83 -12.34 -1.75
C THR A 61 -0.98 -11.52 -2.72
N THR A 62 0.32 -11.60 -2.57
CA THR A 62 1.26 -11.00 -3.55
C THR A 62 1.02 -11.51 -4.97
N ALA A 63 0.69 -12.80 -5.13
CA ALA A 63 0.34 -13.41 -6.42
C ALA A 63 -0.97 -12.83 -6.99
N GLY A 64 -2.01 -12.65 -6.16
CA GLY A 64 -3.26 -12.02 -6.57
C GLY A 64 -3.04 -10.57 -7.01
N GLY A 65 -2.27 -9.81 -6.24
CA GLY A 65 -1.88 -8.45 -6.60
C GLY A 65 -1.14 -8.39 -7.94
N LEU A 66 -0.12 -9.22 -8.14
CA LEU A 66 0.63 -9.27 -9.40
C LEU A 66 -0.29 -9.55 -10.60
N ALA A 67 -1.24 -10.47 -10.45
CA ALA A 67 -2.16 -10.85 -11.52
C ALA A 67 -3.10 -9.70 -11.96
N ARG A 68 -3.47 -8.78 -11.04
CA ARG A 68 -4.39 -7.66 -11.33
C ARG A 68 -3.73 -6.30 -11.48
N LEU A 69 -2.41 -6.19 -11.31
CA LEU A 69 -1.71 -4.90 -11.30
C LEU A 69 -2.00 -4.07 -12.55
N ASP A 70 -1.88 -4.65 -13.73
CA ASP A 70 -2.07 -3.94 -15.00
C ASP A 70 -3.49 -3.36 -15.13
N TRP A 71 -4.49 -4.07 -14.61
CA TRP A 71 -5.87 -3.57 -14.56
C TRP A 71 -6.04 -2.43 -13.54
N SER A 72 -5.37 -2.53 -12.39
CA SER A 72 -5.46 -1.53 -11.31
C SER A 72 -4.80 -0.20 -11.65
N LEU A 73 -3.81 -0.19 -12.54
CA LEU A 73 -3.10 1.03 -12.93
C LEU A 73 -3.97 1.99 -13.75
N GLY A 74 -5.03 1.51 -14.42
CA GLY A 74 -5.92 2.36 -15.19
C GLY A 74 -5.20 3.22 -16.24
N GLU A 75 -5.74 4.43 -16.51
CA GLU A 75 -5.19 5.34 -17.53
C GLU A 75 -4.04 6.22 -17.00
N ARG A 76 -4.09 6.61 -15.73
CA ARG A 76 -3.09 7.50 -15.12
C ARG A 76 -2.90 7.20 -13.63
N VAL A 77 -1.68 6.86 -13.26
CA VAL A 77 -1.16 6.77 -11.89
C VAL A 77 0.18 7.50 -11.86
N ASP A 78 0.34 8.45 -10.95
CA ASP A 78 1.55 9.27 -10.83
C ASP A 78 2.49 8.72 -9.74
N ALA A 79 1.97 7.97 -8.76
CA ALA A 79 2.73 7.26 -7.74
C ALA A 79 1.92 6.07 -7.20
N ALA A 80 2.58 5.11 -6.59
CA ALA A 80 1.93 3.95 -5.98
C ALA A 80 2.40 3.72 -4.54
N ILE A 81 1.48 3.28 -3.68
CA ILE A 81 1.76 2.65 -2.40
C ILE A 81 1.47 1.17 -2.60
N VAL A 82 2.45 0.30 -2.37
CA VAL A 82 2.30 -1.16 -2.47
C VAL A 82 2.27 -1.74 -1.06
N GLU A 83 1.14 -2.30 -0.68
CA GLU A 83 0.87 -2.90 0.64
C GLU A 83 0.32 -4.31 0.41
N LEU A 84 1.17 -5.32 0.38
CA LEU A 84 0.84 -6.72 0.14
C LEU A 84 1.80 -7.65 0.89
N GLY A 85 1.37 -8.89 1.12
CA GLY A 85 2.16 -9.96 1.73
C GLY A 85 1.65 -10.41 3.08
N ALA A 86 0.75 -9.65 3.73
CA ALA A 86 0.11 -10.08 4.98
C ALA A 86 -0.61 -11.41 4.79
N ASN A 87 -1.38 -11.57 3.71
CA ASN A 87 -2.11 -12.81 3.41
C ASN A 87 -1.20 -13.97 3.04
N ASP A 88 -0.05 -13.71 2.41
CA ASP A 88 0.97 -14.74 2.17
C ASP A 88 1.47 -15.31 3.49
N ALA A 89 1.85 -14.44 4.42
CA ALA A 89 2.29 -14.84 5.75
C ALA A 89 1.19 -15.50 6.58
N LEU A 90 -0.04 -14.95 6.60
CA LEU A 90 -1.16 -15.55 7.34
C LEU A 90 -1.50 -16.96 6.85
N ARG A 91 -1.28 -17.26 5.58
CA ARG A 91 -1.49 -18.58 4.97
C ARG A 91 -0.24 -19.47 5.02
N GLY A 92 0.88 -18.97 5.54
CA GLY A 92 2.15 -19.70 5.59
C GLY A 92 2.71 -20.05 4.21
N LEU A 93 2.45 -19.20 3.21
CA LEU A 93 3.00 -19.38 1.85
C LEU A 93 4.52 -19.16 1.87
N PRO A 94 5.26 -19.79 0.94
CA PRO A 94 6.71 -19.65 0.88
C PRO A 94 7.14 -18.18 0.72
N PRO A 95 8.03 -17.64 1.59
CA PRO A 95 8.49 -16.26 1.49
C PRO A 95 9.15 -15.92 0.14
N GLU A 96 9.80 -16.90 -0.50
CA GLU A 96 10.40 -16.74 -1.83
C GLU A 96 9.37 -16.43 -2.92
N GLU A 97 8.14 -16.94 -2.81
CA GLU A 97 7.06 -16.63 -3.74
C GLU A 97 6.59 -15.19 -3.53
N ALA A 98 6.39 -14.76 -2.28
CA ALA A 98 6.05 -13.39 -1.96
C ALA A 98 7.11 -12.40 -2.47
N ARG A 99 8.41 -12.74 -2.28
CA ARG A 99 9.54 -11.96 -2.82
C ARG A 99 9.47 -11.85 -4.33
N ALA A 100 9.29 -12.95 -5.05
CA ALA A 100 9.26 -12.94 -6.50
C ALA A 100 8.08 -12.13 -7.05
N ASN A 101 6.90 -12.23 -6.43
CA ASN A 101 5.72 -11.48 -6.84
C ASN A 101 5.86 -9.98 -6.57
N LEU A 102 6.36 -9.59 -5.40
CA LEU A 102 6.62 -8.18 -5.07
C LEU A 102 7.69 -7.58 -5.97
N ASP A 103 8.76 -8.34 -6.24
CA ASP A 103 9.82 -7.94 -7.17
C ASP A 103 9.25 -7.62 -8.56
N ALA A 104 8.42 -8.52 -9.10
CA ALA A 104 7.76 -8.32 -10.39
C ALA A 104 6.76 -7.15 -10.39
N ILE A 105 6.05 -6.90 -9.28
CA ILE A 105 5.18 -5.73 -9.12
C ILE A 105 6.00 -4.45 -9.21
N LEU A 106 7.09 -4.37 -8.45
CA LEU A 106 7.96 -3.19 -8.42
C LEU A 106 8.65 -2.94 -9.76
N GLU A 107 9.11 -3.99 -10.43
CA GLU A 107 9.68 -3.92 -11.78
C GLU A 107 8.67 -3.33 -12.78
N LYS A 108 7.43 -3.84 -12.79
CA LYS A 108 6.37 -3.33 -13.67
C LYS A 108 6.02 -1.86 -13.41
N LEU A 109 6.06 -1.41 -12.16
CA LEU A 109 5.83 -0.01 -11.80
C LEU A 109 7.01 0.87 -12.23
N ALA A 110 8.24 0.40 -12.02
CA ALA A 110 9.47 1.09 -12.44
C ALA A 110 9.52 1.23 -13.98
N ASP A 111 9.17 0.18 -14.73
CA ASP A 111 9.10 0.22 -16.20
C ASP A 111 8.11 1.28 -16.73
N ARG A 112 7.12 1.64 -15.94
CA ARG A 112 6.15 2.71 -16.25
C ARG A 112 6.56 4.08 -15.69
N GLY A 113 7.72 4.15 -15.02
CA GLY A 113 8.20 5.38 -14.38
C GLY A 113 7.36 5.82 -13.18
N ILE A 114 6.65 4.91 -12.53
CA ILE A 114 5.79 5.18 -11.37
C ILE A 114 6.62 4.98 -10.09
N PRO A 115 6.92 6.05 -9.33
CA PRO A 115 7.60 5.96 -8.05
C PRO A 115 6.75 5.20 -7.02
N VAL A 116 7.41 4.42 -6.16
CA VAL A 116 6.74 3.53 -5.21
C VAL A 116 7.14 3.85 -3.76
N LEU A 117 6.14 3.83 -2.87
CA LEU A 117 6.30 3.59 -1.45
C LEU A 117 5.93 2.13 -1.17
N LEU A 118 6.92 1.31 -0.82
CA LEU A 118 6.69 -0.07 -0.40
C LEU A 118 6.41 -0.11 1.10
N ALA A 119 5.23 -0.59 1.47
CA ALA A 119 4.81 -0.77 2.85
C ALA A 119 5.15 -2.19 3.32
N GLY A 120 6.05 -2.30 4.29
CA GLY A 120 6.52 -3.57 4.83
C GLY A 120 5.49 -4.25 5.72
N MET A 121 5.60 -5.58 5.79
CA MET A 121 4.81 -6.43 6.68
C MET A 121 5.71 -7.25 7.60
N ARG A 122 5.15 -7.67 8.74
CA ARG A 122 5.80 -8.62 9.65
C ARG A 122 5.08 -9.95 9.62
N SER A 123 5.84 -11.02 9.80
CA SER A 123 5.27 -12.36 9.87
C SER A 123 4.58 -12.59 11.21
N PRO A 124 3.45 -13.34 11.24
CA PRO A 124 2.86 -13.81 12.49
C PRO A 124 3.87 -14.62 13.32
N PRO A 125 3.92 -14.44 14.67
CA PRO A 125 4.93 -15.09 15.51
C PRO A 125 4.81 -16.62 15.56
N ASN A 126 3.65 -17.18 15.27
CA ASN A 126 3.40 -18.62 15.24
C ASN A 126 4.04 -19.37 14.08
N LEU A 127 4.57 -18.68 13.07
CA LEU A 127 5.30 -19.28 11.95
C LEU A 127 6.77 -19.53 12.28
N GLY A 128 7.24 -19.04 13.41
CA GLY A 128 8.58 -19.29 13.91
C GLY A 128 9.68 -18.37 13.34
N PRO A 129 10.90 -18.47 13.92
CA PRO A 129 11.98 -17.56 13.60
C PRO A 129 12.55 -17.75 12.18
N GLU A 130 12.51 -18.95 11.64
CA GLU A 130 13.01 -19.25 10.30
C GLU A 130 12.16 -18.56 9.22
N TYR A 131 10.84 -18.66 9.35
CA TYR A 131 9.93 -17.97 8.45
C TYR A 131 10.11 -16.46 8.54
N ARG A 132 10.20 -15.93 9.76
CA ARG A 132 10.43 -14.49 9.99
C ARG A 132 11.73 -14.02 9.31
N ALA A 133 12.82 -14.77 9.50
CA ALA A 133 14.12 -14.43 8.93
C ALA A 133 14.13 -14.45 7.39
N ALA A 134 13.25 -15.23 6.77
CA ALA A 134 13.08 -15.27 5.32
C ALA A 134 12.10 -14.21 4.80
N PHE A 135 11.04 -13.87 5.56
CA PHE A 135 9.96 -13.00 5.11
C PHE A 135 10.24 -11.51 5.33
N GLU A 136 10.64 -11.11 6.55
CA GLU A 136 10.74 -9.68 6.88
C GLU A 136 11.81 -8.92 6.06
N PRO A 137 12.97 -9.51 5.68
CA PRO A 137 13.95 -8.83 4.82
C PRO A 137 13.49 -8.58 3.38
N ILE A 138 12.38 -9.17 2.92
CA ILE A 138 11.87 -8.98 1.56
C ILE A 138 11.69 -7.50 1.26
N TYR A 139 11.08 -6.75 2.19
CA TYR A 139 10.71 -5.36 1.96
C TYR A 139 11.91 -4.41 1.88
N PRO A 140 12.84 -4.37 2.84
CA PRO A 140 14.01 -3.51 2.72
C PRO A 140 14.90 -3.89 1.53
N ASP A 141 15.08 -5.20 1.25
CA ASP A 141 15.89 -5.65 0.11
C ASP A 141 15.30 -5.20 -1.22
N LEU A 142 13.97 -5.32 -1.39
CA LEU A 142 13.29 -4.92 -2.62
C LEU A 142 13.19 -3.40 -2.75
N ALA A 143 12.99 -2.67 -1.64
CA ALA A 143 13.00 -1.21 -1.65
C ALA A 143 14.35 -0.69 -2.12
N GLU A 144 15.46 -1.24 -1.61
CA GLU A 144 16.82 -0.90 -2.05
C GLU A 144 17.05 -1.26 -3.52
N LYS A 145 16.65 -2.47 -3.95
CA LYS A 145 16.82 -2.95 -5.33
C LYS A 145 16.13 -2.05 -6.36
N HIS A 146 14.93 -1.55 -6.04
CA HIS A 146 14.08 -0.79 -6.97
C HIS A 146 14.09 0.72 -6.72
N ASP A 147 14.97 1.22 -5.86
CA ASP A 147 15.01 2.64 -5.45
C ASP A 147 13.63 3.16 -4.99
N ALA A 148 12.89 2.29 -4.29
CA ALA A 148 11.59 2.61 -3.74
C ALA A 148 11.71 3.16 -2.31
N LEU A 149 10.79 4.04 -1.92
CA LEU A 149 10.66 4.44 -0.52
C LEU A 149 10.16 3.24 0.30
N LEU A 150 10.69 3.07 1.51
CA LEU A 150 10.26 2.03 2.44
C LEU A 150 9.51 2.63 3.62
N TYR A 151 8.29 2.14 3.87
CA TYR A 151 7.64 2.25 5.18
C TYR A 151 7.79 0.89 5.89
N PRO A 152 8.62 0.77 6.93
CA PRO A 152 9.12 -0.53 7.39
C PRO A 152 8.05 -1.50 7.89
N PHE A 153 6.97 -0.99 8.47
CA PHE A 153 5.87 -1.83 8.95
C PHE A 153 4.54 -1.07 8.87
N PHE A 154 3.64 -1.48 7.99
CA PHE A 154 2.38 -0.78 7.72
C PHE A 154 1.51 -0.57 8.96
N LEU A 155 1.48 -1.54 9.87
CA LEU A 155 0.71 -1.50 11.12
C LEU A 155 1.55 -1.03 12.33
N ASP A 156 2.60 -0.24 12.11
CA ASP A 156 3.41 0.28 13.22
C ASP A 156 2.57 1.19 14.12
N GLY A 157 2.65 0.96 15.43
CA GLY A 157 1.82 1.65 16.42
C GLY A 157 0.39 1.12 16.57
N VAL A 158 -0.07 0.24 15.68
CA VAL A 158 -1.45 -0.32 15.67
C VAL A 158 -1.46 -1.80 16.01
N ALA A 159 -0.54 -2.56 15.46
CA ALA A 159 -0.48 -4.01 15.68
C ALA A 159 -0.38 -4.36 17.16
N ALA A 160 -1.15 -5.37 17.58
CA ALA A 160 -1.25 -5.87 18.96
C ALA A 160 -1.88 -4.92 20.00
N ASP A 161 -2.34 -3.72 19.62
CA ASP A 161 -3.16 -2.88 20.47
C ASP A 161 -4.64 -3.21 20.24
N ALA A 162 -5.28 -3.85 21.23
CA ALA A 162 -6.68 -4.28 21.12
C ALA A 162 -7.68 -3.12 20.96
N SER A 163 -7.33 -1.89 21.33
CA SER A 163 -8.19 -0.71 21.16
C SER A 163 -8.15 -0.18 19.73
N LEU A 164 -7.06 -0.43 19.01
CA LEU A 164 -6.84 0.03 17.64
C LEU A 164 -7.14 -1.04 16.59
N ASN A 165 -7.46 -2.28 17.03
CA ASN A 165 -7.79 -3.39 16.15
C ASN A 165 -9.23 -3.86 16.35
N GLN A 166 -9.84 -4.35 15.26
CA GLN A 166 -11.12 -5.02 15.27
C GLN A 166 -11.04 -6.33 16.09
N PRO A 167 -12.17 -6.97 16.44
CA PRO A 167 -12.17 -8.19 17.26
C PRO A 167 -11.36 -9.37 16.68
N ASP A 168 -11.04 -9.35 15.39
CA ASP A 168 -10.20 -10.36 14.74
C ASP A 168 -8.70 -10.18 15.04
N GLY A 169 -8.29 -9.02 15.58
CA GLY A 169 -6.93 -8.71 16.01
C GLY A 169 -5.93 -8.45 14.88
N ILE A 170 -6.40 -8.35 13.64
CA ILE A 170 -5.54 -8.14 12.45
C ILE A 170 -5.95 -6.94 11.59
N HIS A 171 -7.21 -6.50 11.68
CA HIS A 171 -7.66 -5.33 10.94
C HIS A 171 -7.83 -4.13 11.89
N PRO A 172 -7.35 -2.93 11.53
CA PRO A 172 -7.52 -1.72 12.31
C PRO A 172 -9.00 -1.34 12.48
N THR A 173 -9.32 -0.70 13.63
CA THR A 173 -10.54 0.09 13.79
C THR A 173 -10.40 1.43 13.04
N ALA A 174 -11.49 2.20 12.96
CA ALA A 174 -11.44 3.56 12.40
C ALA A 174 -10.43 4.47 13.15
N GLU A 175 -10.25 4.27 14.46
CA GLU A 175 -9.24 4.96 15.27
C GLU A 175 -7.82 4.46 14.93
N GLY A 176 -7.65 3.14 14.73
CA GLY A 176 -6.37 2.56 14.34
C GLY A 176 -5.89 2.96 12.95
N VAL A 177 -6.80 3.40 12.08
CA VAL A 177 -6.45 3.93 10.75
C VAL A 177 -5.87 5.35 10.81
N GLN A 178 -6.25 6.17 11.82
CA GLN A 178 -5.77 7.55 11.97
C GLN A 178 -4.33 7.64 12.49
#